data_fea6782a6a627cfaabfd1c86dbc8973e
#
_entry.id   fea6782a6a627cfaabfd1c86dbc8973e
#
_cell.length_a   1.000
_cell.length_b   1.000
_cell.length_c   1.000
_cell.angle_alpha   90.00
_cell.angle_beta   90.00
_cell.angle_gamma   90.00
#
_symmetry.space_group_name_H-M   'P 1'
#
loop_
_entity.id
_entity.type
_entity.pdbx_description
1 polymer ?
#
loop_
_entity_poly.entity_id
_entity_poly.type
_entity_poly.pdbx_seq_one_letter_code
_entity_poly.pdbx_strand_id
1 'polypeptide(L)'
;MDVDGLKSDSQQGDRAAIELLDASVVDASPVPDLIPALAAHAAFRPGTKRFVNCGRLRIKESDRLESTAAMVNAVGGKASIDGDTLIVEGVESLCGGVVDTQGDHRIAMSAAVLACGASAPVTVNDATVVAKSYPGFWQDFESLERIVK
;
A
#
# COMPACT_ATOMS: atom_id res chain seq x y z
N MET A 1 -15.81 -10.22 -0.71
CA MET A 1 -15.40 -10.09 0.71
C MET A 1 -16.38 -9.14 1.39
N ASP A 2 -17.10 -9.61 2.40
CA ASP A 2 -17.94 -8.76 3.23
C ASP A 2 -17.13 -8.25 4.42
N VAL A 3 -17.16 -6.95 4.64
CA VAL A 3 -16.49 -6.31 5.77
C VAL A 3 -17.56 -5.62 6.61
N ASP A 4 -17.73 -6.12 7.84
CA ASP A 4 -18.69 -5.54 8.78
C ASP A 4 -18.33 -4.09 9.09
N GLY A 5 -19.35 -3.22 9.06
CA GLY A 5 -19.20 -1.80 9.35
C GLY A 5 -18.81 -0.92 8.17
N LEU A 6 -18.55 -1.50 6.98
CA LEU A 6 -18.32 -0.70 5.79
C LEU A 6 -19.64 -0.11 5.28
N LYS A 7 -19.75 1.21 5.25
CA LYS A 7 -20.93 1.91 4.74
C LYS A 7 -20.83 2.05 3.22
N SER A 8 -21.71 1.38 2.50
CA SER A 8 -21.77 1.45 1.03
C SER A 8 -22.10 2.85 0.47
N ASP A 9 -22.68 3.71 1.29
CA ASP A 9 -23.06 5.10 0.95
C ASP A 9 -22.03 6.13 1.42
N SER A 10 -20.86 5.68 1.92
CA SER A 10 -19.78 6.58 2.35
C SER A 10 -19.33 7.49 1.21
N GLN A 11 -19.13 8.77 1.51
CA GLN A 11 -18.58 9.76 0.59
C GLN A 11 -17.05 9.67 0.45
N GLN A 12 -16.38 8.86 1.27
CA GLN A 12 -14.94 8.67 1.23
C GLN A 12 -14.54 7.71 0.12
N GLY A 13 -13.49 8.07 -0.64
CA GLY A 13 -12.94 7.23 -1.72
C GLY A 13 -12.47 5.86 -1.23
N ASP A 14 -12.07 5.75 0.02
CA ASP A 14 -11.56 4.52 0.65
C ASP A 14 -12.58 3.36 0.66
N ARG A 15 -13.87 3.64 0.54
CA ARG A 15 -14.90 2.61 0.38
C ARG A 15 -14.67 1.71 -0.85
N ALA A 16 -14.02 2.26 -1.89
CA ALA A 16 -13.72 1.53 -3.11
C ALA A 16 -12.59 0.49 -2.94
N ALA A 17 -11.89 0.47 -1.79
CA ALA A 17 -10.72 -0.37 -1.60
C ALA A 17 -10.99 -1.85 -1.91
N ILE A 18 -12.11 -2.40 -1.43
CA ILE A 18 -12.46 -3.82 -1.60
C ILE A 18 -12.65 -4.17 -3.08
N GLU A 19 -13.38 -3.35 -3.82
CA GLU A 19 -13.63 -3.56 -5.26
C GLU A 19 -12.34 -3.44 -6.07
N LEU A 20 -11.44 -2.56 -5.64
CA LEU A 20 -10.17 -2.31 -6.31
C LEU A 20 -9.10 -3.37 -6.02
N LEU A 21 -9.26 -4.21 -4.99
CA LEU A 21 -8.29 -5.27 -4.69
C LEU A 21 -8.10 -6.23 -5.88
N ASP A 22 -9.17 -6.63 -6.52
CA ASP A 22 -9.15 -7.62 -7.61
C ASP A 22 -9.02 -6.99 -9.01
N ALA A 23 -9.15 -5.67 -9.14
CA ALA A 23 -9.02 -4.98 -10.42
C ALA A 23 -7.57 -5.01 -10.92
N SER A 24 -7.36 -5.40 -12.18
CA SER A 24 -6.03 -5.40 -12.82
C SER A 24 -5.56 -4.00 -13.24
N VAL A 25 -6.51 -3.08 -13.46
CA VAL A 25 -6.25 -1.67 -13.76
C VAL A 25 -7.06 -0.79 -12.81
N VAL A 26 -6.38 0.15 -12.16
CA VAL A 26 -6.97 1.10 -11.22
C VAL A 26 -6.70 2.52 -11.70
N ASP A 27 -7.74 3.33 -11.84
CA ASP A 27 -7.58 4.78 -12.01
C ASP A 27 -7.30 5.43 -10.67
N ALA A 28 -6.11 6.00 -10.52
CA ALA A 28 -5.69 6.65 -9.28
C ALA A 28 -6.36 8.01 -9.03
N SER A 29 -6.96 8.63 -10.05
CA SER A 29 -7.50 10.00 -9.95
C SER A 29 -8.52 10.16 -8.82
N PRO A 30 -9.52 9.28 -8.65
CA PRO A 30 -10.51 9.41 -7.57
C PRO A 30 -10.01 8.89 -6.21
N VAL A 31 -8.95 8.05 -6.18
CA VAL A 31 -8.49 7.34 -4.99
C VAL A 31 -6.97 7.39 -4.77
N PRO A 32 -6.33 8.55 -4.92
CA PRO A 32 -4.87 8.63 -4.89
C PRO A 32 -4.27 8.15 -3.56
N ASP A 33 -5.00 8.26 -2.49
CA ASP A 33 -4.55 7.88 -1.15
C ASP A 33 -4.60 6.36 -0.88
N LEU A 34 -5.33 5.58 -1.70
CA LEU A 34 -5.35 4.13 -1.63
C LEU A 34 -4.19 3.46 -2.37
N ILE A 35 -3.54 4.16 -3.30
CA ILE A 35 -2.58 3.55 -4.21
C ILE A 35 -1.42 2.85 -3.51
N PRO A 36 -0.78 3.41 -2.46
CA PRO A 36 0.30 2.70 -1.76
C PRO A 36 -0.16 1.36 -1.17
N ALA A 37 -1.33 1.32 -0.53
CA ALA A 37 -1.85 0.09 0.08
C ALA A 37 -2.26 -0.96 -0.99
N LEU A 38 -2.90 -0.52 -2.07
CA LEU A 38 -3.26 -1.41 -3.18
C LEU A 38 -2.02 -1.95 -3.92
N ALA A 39 -0.98 -1.14 -4.06
CA ALA A 39 0.31 -1.56 -4.64
C ALA A 39 1.01 -2.58 -3.73
N ALA A 40 1.01 -2.35 -2.42
CA ALA A 40 1.55 -3.28 -1.44
C ALA A 40 0.84 -4.63 -1.51
N HIS A 41 -0.50 -4.63 -1.55
CA HIS A 41 -1.29 -5.87 -1.71
C HIS A 41 -0.98 -6.57 -3.03
N ALA A 42 -0.88 -5.84 -4.15
CA ALA A 42 -0.60 -6.42 -5.46
C ALA A 42 0.79 -7.07 -5.53
N ALA A 43 1.76 -6.59 -4.74
CA ALA A 43 3.15 -7.03 -4.79
C ALA A 43 3.35 -8.53 -4.50
N PHE A 44 2.45 -9.15 -3.73
CA PHE A 44 2.49 -10.59 -3.41
C PHE A 44 1.23 -11.35 -3.86
N ARG A 45 0.52 -10.81 -4.86
CA ARG A 45 -0.63 -11.48 -5.50
C ARG A 45 -0.29 -11.82 -6.94
N PRO A 46 -0.75 -12.95 -7.48
CA PRO A 46 -0.47 -13.31 -8.88
C PRO A 46 -0.94 -12.25 -9.87
N GLY A 47 -0.17 -12.03 -10.91
CA GLY A 47 -0.52 -11.15 -12.02
C GLY A 47 0.14 -9.78 -11.96
N THR A 48 -0.25 -8.91 -12.88
CA THR A 48 0.24 -7.53 -13.01
C THR A 48 -0.90 -6.57 -12.77
N LYS A 49 -0.67 -5.60 -11.89
CA LYS A 49 -1.61 -4.53 -11.59
C LYS A 49 -1.05 -3.19 -12.06
N ARG A 50 -1.87 -2.43 -12.78
CA ARG A 50 -1.53 -1.13 -13.32
C ARG A 50 -2.36 -0.05 -12.61
N PHE A 51 -1.70 0.96 -12.13
CA PHE A 51 -2.33 2.15 -11.57
C PHE A 51 -2.08 3.31 -12.54
N VAL A 52 -3.13 3.78 -13.19
CA VAL A 52 -3.05 4.84 -14.20
C VAL A 52 -3.42 6.19 -13.61
N ASN A 53 -3.05 7.28 -14.27
CA ASN A 53 -3.34 8.65 -13.84
C ASN A 53 -2.79 9.00 -12.45
N CYS A 54 -1.59 8.53 -12.15
CA CYS A 54 -0.94 8.71 -10.85
C CYS A 54 -0.27 10.08 -10.66
N GLY A 55 -0.40 11.02 -11.59
CA GLY A 55 0.30 12.31 -11.54
C GLY A 55 0.09 13.08 -10.23
N ARG A 56 -1.12 13.00 -9.63
CA ARG A 56 -1.41 13.64 -8.34
C ARG A 56 -0.65 13.07 -7.14
N LEU A 57 -0.11 11.85 -7.27
CA LEU A 57 0.70 11.23 -6.21
C LEU A 57 2.04 11.95 -6.04
N ARG A 58 2.55 12.60 -7.09
CA ARG A 58 3.84 13.30 -7.06
C ARG A 58 3.85 14.56 -6.18
N ILE A 59 2.67 15.09 -5.86
CA ILE A 59 2.50 16.32 -5.07
C ILE A 59 1.85 16.07 -3.70
N LYS A 60 2.10 14.89 -3.12
CA LYS A 60 1.61 14.54 -1.78
C LYS A 60 2.69 14.83 -0.70
N GLU A 61 2.62 14.20 0.46
CA GLU A 61 3.58 14.36 1.56
C GLU A 61 5.01 13.97 1.17
N SER A 62 5.12 13.07 0.20
CA SER A 62 6.33 12.70 -0.55
C SER A 62 6.01 12.73 -2.04
N ASP A 63 6.98 12.53 -2.95
CA ASP A 63 6.64 12.00 -4.27
C ASP A 63 6.12 10.57 -4.07
N ARG A 64 4.83 10.47 -3.80
CA ARG A 64 4.20 9.21 -3.37
C ARG A 64 4.23 8.15 -4.46
N LEU A 65 4.32 8.54 -5.74
CA LEU A 65 4.47 7.61 -6.85
C LEU A 65 5.83 6.90 -6.77
N GLU A 66 6.91 7.68 -6.62
CA GLU A 66 8.27 7.14 -6.48
C GLU A 66 8.42 6.38 -5.16
N SER A 67 7.90 6.92 -4.05
CA SER A 67 7.97 6.27 -2.74
C SER A 67 7.25 4.93 -2.72
N THR A 68 6.11 4.82 -3.43
CA THR A 68 5.37 3.57 -3.54
C THR A 68 6.15 2.52 -4.31
N ALA A 69 6.74 2.88 -5.45
CA ALA A 69 7.59 1.96 -6.21
C ALA A 69 8.82 1.53 -5.42
N ALA A 70 9.48 2.48 -4.75
CA ALA A 70 10.65 2.22 -3.92
C ALA A 70 10.31 1.28 -2.74
N MET A 71 9.18 1.49 -2.07
CA MET A 71 8.70 0.66 -0.97
C MET A 71 8.51 -0.81 -1.41
N VAL A 72 7.85 -1.03 -2.54
CA VAL A 72 7.63 -2.38 -3.08
C VAL A 72 8.95 -3.05 -3.44
N ASN A 73 9.86 -2.33 -4.12
CA ASN A 73 11.15 -2.87 -4.54
C ASN A 73 12.09 -3.12 -3.38
N ALA A 74 12.01 -2.34 -2.30
CA ALA A 74 12.87 -2.48 -1.11
C ALA A 74 12.69 -3.83 -0.39
N VAL A 75 11.56 -4.50 -0.57
CA VAL A 75 11.24 -5.79 0.06
C VAL A 75 11.27 -6.96 -0.94
N GLY A 76 11.86 -6.76 -2.12
CA GLY A 76 11.98 -7.81 -3.14
C GLY A 76 10.77 -7.94 -4.05
N GLY A 77 9.86 -6.97 -4.04
CA GLY A 77 8.78 -6.87 -5.01
C GLY A 77 9.26 -6.33 -6.36
N LYS A 78 8.35 -6.20 -7.32
CA LYS A 78 8.62 -5.68 -8.66
C LYS A 78 7.65 -4.55 -8.98
N ALA A 79 8.13 -3.33 -8.88
CA ALA A 79 7.38 -2.13 -9.27
C ALA A 79 8.20 -1.28 -10.22
N SER A 80 7.55 -0.72 -11.23
CA SER A 80 8.13 0.19 -12.21
C SER A 80 7.16 1.34 -12.50
N ILE A 81 7.70 2.45 -12.99
CA ILE A 81 6.94 3.64 -13.35
C ILE A 81 7.15 3.91 -14.82
N ASP A 82 6.06 4.12 -15.54
CA ASP A 82 6.03 4.55 -16.93
C ASP A 82 5.15 5.80 -17.03
N GLY A 83 5.79 6.97 -17.14
CA GLY A 83 5.10 8.27 -17.07
C GLY A 83 4.36 8.44 -15.71
N ASP A 84 3.05 8.53 -15.77
CA ASP A 84 2.17 8.60 -14.60
C ASP A 84 1.45 7.26 -14.32
N THR A 85 2.01 6.16 -14.78
CA THR A 85 1.50 4.81 -14.52
C THR A 85 2.47 4.05 -13.60
N LEU A 86 1.97 3.55 -12.48
CA LEU A 86 2.68 2.58 -11.65
C LEU A 86 2.28 1.17 -12.08
N ILE A 87 3.27 0.32 -12.30
CA ILE A 87 3.08 -1.09 -12.68
C ILE A 87 3.68 -1.94 -11.58
N VAL A 88 2.88 -2.84 -11.01
CA VAL A 88 3.31 -3.78 -9.97
C VAL A 88 3.08 -5.19 -10.50
N GLU A 89 4.17 -5.96 -10.59
CA GLU A 89 4.12 -7.39 -10.91
C GLU A 89 4.20 -8.18 -9.60
N GLY A 90 3.20 -9.03 -9.37
CA GLY A 90 3.16 -9.85 -8.18
C GLY A 90 4.26 -10.91 -8.16
N VAL A 91 4.86 -11.13 -7.01
CA VAL A 91 5.83 -12.19 -6.76
C VAL A 91 5.24 -13.22 -5.80
N GLU A 92 5.78 -14.42 -5.81
CA GLU A 92 5.29 -15.50 -4.94
C GLU A 92 5.52 -15.21 -3.46
N SER A 93 6.66 -14.59 -3.13
CA SER A 93 6.99 -14.18 -1.76
C SER A 93 7.92 -12.97 -1.79
N LEU A 94 7.68 -12.03 -0.89
CA LEU A 94 8.57 -10.90 -0.66
C LEU A 94 9.72 -11.33 0.26
N CYS A 95 10.91 -10.77 0.03
CA CYS A 95 12.12 -11.17 0.77
C CYS A 95 12.24 -10.50 2.15
N GLY A 96 11.44 -9.46 2.42
CA GLY A 96 11.67 -8.55 3.53
C GLY A 96 12.75 -7.51 3.20
N GLY A 97 12.97 -6.56 4.08
CA GLY A 97 13.93 -5.46 3.87
C GLY A 97 13.60 -4.22 4.66
N VAL A 98 14.23 -3.10 4.29
CA VAL A 98 14.05 -1.81 4.96
C VAL A 98 13.29 -0.86 4.06
N VAL A 99 12.16 -0.37 4.53
CA VAL A 99 11.32 0.62 3.84
C VAL A 99 11.62 2.01 4.39
N ASP A 100 11.99 2.91 3.51
CA ASP A 100 12.08 4.34 3.79
C ASP A 100 10.70 4.99 3.62
N THR A 101 10.14 5.53 4.70
CA THR A 101 8.82 6.17 4.68
C THR A 101 8.84 7.52 3.98
N GLN A 102 9.99 8.16 3.86
CA GLN A 102 10.13 9.53 3.36
C GLN A 102 9.18 10.52 4.06
N GLY A 103 8.90 10.27 5.34
CA GLY A 103 7.98 11.07 6.13
C GLY A 103 6.49 10.94 5.75
N ASP A 104 6.15 9.96 4.92
CA ASP A 104 4.77 9.70 4.49
C ASP A 104 4.12 8.56 5.29
N HIS A 105 3.07 8.91 6.05
CA HIS A 105 2.34 7.95 6.89
C HIS A 105 1.68 6.83 6.08
N ARG A 106 1.27 7.08 4.83
CA ARG A 106 0.67 6.06 3.98
C ARG A 106 1.69 5.04 3.49
N ILE A 107 2.92 5.45 3.26
CA ILE A 107 4.02 4.52 2.96
C ILE A 107 4.31 3.64 4.17
N ALA A 108 4.39 4.23 5.38
CA ALA A 108 4.61 3.46 6.61
C ALA A 108 3.52 2.39 6.83
N MET A 109 2.24 2.77 6.71
CA MET A 109 1.12 1.83 6.88
C MET A 109 1.08 0.77 5.77
N SER A 110 1.42 1.12 4.54
CA SER A 110 1.48 0.18 3.41
C SER A 110 2.62 -0.82 3.53
N ALA A 111 3.72 -0.45 4.19
CA ALA A 111 4.80 -1.38 4.51
C ALA A 111 4.34 -2.50 5.45
N ALA A 112 3.38 -2.24 6.35
CA ALA A 112 2.75 -3.28 7.17
C ALA A 112 1.98 -4.31 6.32
N VAL A 113 1.32 -3.85 5.25
CA VAL A 113 0.65 -4.74 4.28
C VAL A 113 1.69 -5.61 3.55
N LEU A 114 2.83 -5.05 3.14
CA LEU A 114 3.92 -5.82 2.52
C LEU A 114 4.47 -6.89 3.47
N ALA A 115 4.57 -6.60 4.77
CA ALA A 115 5.03 -7.54 5.77
C ALA A 115 4.17 -8.81 5.83
N CYS A 116 2.86 -8.71 5.53
CA CYS A 116 1.97 -9.87 5.47
C CYS A 116 2.33 -10.85 4.35
N GLY A 117 2.99 -10.40 3.28
CA GLY A 117 3.43 -11.23 2.15
C GLY A 117 4.94 -11.55 2.17
N ALA A 118 5.65 -11.17 3.23
CA ALA A 118 7.10 -11.32 3.32
C ALA A 118 7.52 -12.59 4.08
N SER A 119 8.57 -13.25 3.61
CA SER A 119 9.19 -14.42 4.25
C SER A 119 10.23 -14.05 5.31
N ALA A 120 10.61 -12.76 5.39
CA ALA A 120 11.55 -12.22 6.36
C ALA A 120 11.07 -10.84 6.85
N PRO A 121 11.61 -10.31 7.95
CA PRO A 121 11.13 -9.06 8.53
C PRO A 121 11.18 -7.87 7.58
N VAL A 122 10.14 -7.05 7.63
CA VAL A 122 10.09 -5.73 7.01
C VAL A 122 10.31 -4.69 8.12
N THR A 123 11.36 -3.92 7.97
CA THR A 123 11.69 -2.82 8.89
C THR A 123 11.26 -1.50 8.29
N VAL A 124 10.58 -0.68 9.07
CA VAL A 124 10.13 0.65 8.66
C VAL A 124 10.96 1.68 9.41
N ASN A 125 11.71 2.53 8.69
CA ASN A 125 12.31 3.70 9.32
C ASN A 125 11.19 4.69 9.69
N ASP A 126 11.39 5.50 10.72
CA ASP A 126 10.42 6.50 11.18
C ASP A 126 8.96 5.97 11.24
N ALA A 127 8.76 4.90 12.00
CA ALA A 127 7.43 4.31 12.21
C ALA A 127 6.45 5.28 12.91
N THR A 128 6.95 6.35 13.54
CA THR A 128 6.12 7.35 14.24
C THR A 128 5.30 8.23 13.30
N VAL A 129 5.67 8.29 12.02
CA VAL A 129 4.99 9.11 11.02
C VAL A 129 3.51 8.77 10.86
N VAL A 130 3.07 7.56 11.22
CA VAL A 130 1.65 7.14 11.19
C VAL A 130 0.77 8.02 12.08
N ALA A 131 1.34 8.62 13.13
CA ALA A 131 0.61 9.50 14.03
C ALA A 131 0.00 10.74 13.35
N LYS A 132 0.44 11.09 12.15
CA LYS A 132 -0.15 12.17 11.33
C LYS A 132 -1.62 11.93 10.98
N SER A 133 -2.03 10.66 10.86
CA SER A 133 -3.41 10.31 10.49
C SER A 133 -4.01 9.18 11.33
N TYR A 134 -3.19 8.28 11.85
CA TYR A 134 -3.63 7.11 12.61
C TYR A 134 -2.68 6.80 13.77
N PRO A 135 -2.75 7.52 14.89
CA PRO A 135 -1.81 7.36 16.02
C PRO A 135 -1.77 5.94 16.63
N GLY A 136 -2.91 5.22 16.59
CA GLY A 136 -3.04 3.86 17.11
C GLY A 136 -2.67 2.75 16.13
N PHE A 137 -2.22 3.07 14.91
CA PHE A 137 -2.06 2.10 13.82
C PHE A 137 -1.26 0.84 14.22
N TRP A 138 -0.10 1.00 14.85
CA TRP A 138 0.75 -0.15 15.17
C TRP A 138 0.13 -1.07 16.22
N GLN A 139 -0.55 -0.50 17.21
CA GLN A 139 -1.25 -1.28 18.25
C GLN A 139 -2.40 -2.10 17.63
N ASP A 140 -3.15 -1.47 16.72
CA ASP A 140 -4.25 -2.15 16.04
C ASP A 140 -3.72 -3.20 15.06
N PHE A 141 -2.65 -2.92 14.32
CA PHE A 141 -2.01 -3.88 13.43
C PHE A 141 -1.49 -5.11 14.18
N GLU A 142 -0.79 -4.93 15.31
CA GLU A 142 -0.34 -6.03 16.18
C GLU A 142 -1.50 -6.85 16.73
N SER A 143 -2.65 -6.22 16.99
CA SER A 143 -3.84 -6.93 17.47
C SER A 143 -4.41 -7.88 16.43
N LEU A 144 -4.30 -7.56 15.13
CA LEU A 144 -4.76 -8.43 14.03
C LEU A 144 -3.95 -9.73 13.95
N GLU A 145 -2.65 -9.69 14.21
CA GLU A 145 -1.81 -10.89 14.25
C GLU A 145 -2.27 -11.91 15.32
N ARG A 146 -2.88 -11.43 16.40
CA ARG A 146 -3.40 -12.29 17.46
C ARG A 146 -4.71 -12.96 17.11
N ILE A 147 -5.46 -12.41 16.16
CA ILE A 147 -6.77 -12.94 15.73
C ILE A 147 -6.57 -14.05 14.67
N VAL A 148 -5.48 -14.00 13.92
CA VAL A 148 -5.20 -14.95 12.82
C VAL A 148 -4.46 -16.20 13.28
N LYS A 149 -4.06 -16.29 14.53
CA LYS A 149 -3.52 -17.49 15.18
C LYS A 149 -4.65 -18.31 15.81
#